data_961a6c09ce01598f3639cad4095e94fb
#
_entry.id   961a6c09ce01598f3639cad4095e94fb
#
_cell.length_a   1.000
_cell.length_b   1.000
_cell.length_c   1.000
_cell.angle_alpha   90.00
_cell.angle_beta   90.00
_cell.angle_gamma   90.00
#
_symmetry.space_group_name_H-M   'P 1'
#
loop_
_entity.id
_entity.type
_entity.pdbx_description
1 polymer ?
#
loop_
_entity_poly.entity_id
_entity_poly.type
_entity_poly.pdbx_seq_one_letter_code
_entity_poly.pdbx_strand_id
1 'polypeptide(L)'
;MTSEEKIKRLLLNALKKSHGINKAEVDEIGLELTRNSNNEHGDFSSNIALKLAGKLKRSPLMVAEEIIDRIGPSEDLDRAEFAKPGFINLYLSVEKKHGVL
;
A
#
# COMPACT_ATOMS: atom_id res chain seq x y z
N MET A 1 -5.99 13.19 -11.12
CA MET A 1 -5.88 12.12 -10.12
C MET A 1 -4.87 12.52 -9.06
N THR A 2 -5.23 12.41 -7.79
CA THR A 2 -4.33 12.78 -6.70
C THR A 2 -3.29 11.68 -6.46
N SER A 3 -2.24 12.02 -5.71
CA SER A 3 -1.22 11.04 -5.32
C SER A 3 -1.83 9.90 -4.52
N GLU A 4 -2.75 10.24 -3.62
CA GLU A 4 -3.44 9.23 -2.82
C GLU A 4 -4.21 8.25 -3.70
N GLU A 5 -4.93 8.75 -4.69
CA GLU A 5 -5.67 7.89 -5.61
C GLU A 5 -4.75 6.98 -6.43
N LYS A 6 -3.62 7.52 -6.88
CA LYS A 6 -2.63 6.74 -7.63
C LYS A 6 -2.05 5.62 -6.78
N ILE A 7 -1.72 5.92 -5.52
CA ILE A 7 -1.18 4.92 -4.61
C ILE A 7 -2.23 3.85 -4.29
N LYS A 8 -3.48 4.25 -4.08
CA LYS A 8 -4.56 3.29 -3.87
C LYS A 8 -4.69 2.34 -5.06
N ARG A 9 -4.58 2.88 -6.27
CA ARG A 9 -4.65 2.06 -7.48
C ARG A 9 -3.51 1.05 -7.55
N LEU A 10 -2.30 1.47 -7.17
CA LEU A 10 -1.16 0.56 -7.13
C LEU A 10 -1.40 -0.58 -6.13
N LEU A 11 -1.94 -0.25 -4.96
CA LEU A 11 -2.27 -1.26 -3.96
C LEU A 11 -3.37 -2.19 -4.43
N LEU A 12 -4.41 -1.68 -5.07
CA LEU A 12 -5.49 -2.50 -5.61
C LEU A 12 -4.97 -3.50 -6.64
N ASN A 13 -4.10 -3.03 -7.53
CA ASN A 13 -3.49 -3.91 -8.52
C ASN A 13 -2.61 -4.98 -7.88
N ALA A 14 -1.85 -4.59 -6.85
CA ALA A 14 -0.99 -5.51 -6.13
C ALA A 14 -1.81 -6.58 -5.40
N LEU A 15 -2.91 -6.19 -4.78
CA LEU A 15 -3.81 -7.11 -4.09
C LEU A 15 -4.42 -8.12 -5.05
N LYS A 16 -4.81 -7.66 -6.22
CA LYS A 16 -5.35 -8.54 -7.25
C LYS A 16 -4.31 -9.56 -7.72
N LYS A 17 -3.09 -9.08 -7.95
CA LYS A 17 -2.00 -9.94 -8.44
C LYS A 17 -1.48 -10.90 -7.38
N SER A 18 -1.41 -10.46 -6.13
CA SER A 18 -0.83 -11.28 -5.06
C SER A 18 -1.82 -12.27 -4.47
N HIS A 19 -3.07 -11.87 -4.32
CA HIS A 19 -4.07 -12.66 -3.60
C HIS A 19 -5.38 -12.86 -4.36
N GLY A 20 -5.46 -12.40 -5.60
CA GLY A 20 -6.66 -12.55 -6.41
C GLY A 20 -7.87 -11.79 -5.88
N ILE A 21 -7.63 -10.75 -5.10
CA ILE A 21 -8.69 -9.99 -4.47
C ILE A 21 -9.17 -8.89 -5.41
N ASN A 22 -10.46 -8.84 -5.68
CA ASN A 22 -11.02 -7.81 -6.55
C ASN A 22 -11.43 -6.57 -5.75
N LYS A 23 -11.84 -5.51 -6.46
CA LYS A 23 -12.18 -4.26 -5.81
C LYS A 23 -13.35 -4.40 -4.83
N ALA A 24 -14.33 -5.22 -5.16
CA ALA A 24 -15.48 -5.41 -4.26
C ALA A 24 -15.05 -6.03 -2.94
N GLU A 25 -14.15 -6.99 -2.99
CA GLU A 25 -13.60 -7.61 -1.77
C GLU A 25 -12.77 -6.63 -0.97
N VAL A 26 -11.98 -5.80 -1.67
CA VAL A 26 -11.18 -4.77 -1.01
C VAL A 26 -12.09 -3.75 -0.32
N ASP A 27 -13.19 -3.38 -0.96
CA ASP A 27 -14.15 -2.44 -0.36
C ASP A 27 -14.76 -3.01 0.92
N GLU A 28 -15.02 -4.33 0.95
CA GLU A 28 -15.51 -4.97 2.16
C GLU A 28 -14.48 -4.98 3.28
N ILE A 29 -13.23 -5.24 2.95
CA ILE A 29 -12.14 -5.27 3.93
C ILE A 29 -11.83 -3.85 4.41
N GLY A 30 -11.93 -2.88 3.52
CA GLY A 30 -11.65 -1.48 3.83
C GLY A 30 -10.20 -1.11 3.61
N LEU A 31 -9.87 -0.69 2.39
CA LEU A 31 -8.53 -0.17 2.09
C LEU A 31 -8.51 1.32 2.40
N GLU A 32 -7.71 1.68 3.38
CA GLU A 32 -7.55 3.07 3.77
C GLU A 32 -6.08 3.46 3.69
N LEU A 33 -5.84 4.69 3.25
CA LEU A 33 -4.53 5.30 3.28
C LEU A 33 -4.53 6.41 4.31
N THR A 34 -3.57 6.37 5.22
CA THR A 34 -3.36 7.43 6.19
C THR A 34 -2.20 8.29 5.69
N ARG A 35 -2.45 9.59 5.58
CA ARG A 35 -1.39 10.53 5.21
C ARG A 35 -0.55 10.84 6.45
N ASN A 36 0.74 10.69 6.33
CA ASN A 36 1.65 10.95 7.45
C ASN A 36 2.14 12.40 7.40
N SER A 37 2.25 13.02 8.56
CA SER A 37 2.69 14.41 8.65
C SER A 37 4.20 14.58 8.50
N ASN A 38 4.95 13.51 8.69
CA ASN A 38 6.39 13.51 8.45
C ASN A 38 6.75 12.31 7.58
N ASN A 39 8.00 12.23 7.13
CA ASN A 39 8.42 11.21 6.18
C ASN A 39 9.08 10.00 6.81
N GLU A 40 9.09 9.89 8.11
CA GLU A 40 9.75 8.77 8.80
C GLU A 40 9.12 7.43 8.46
N HIS A 41 7.79 7.42 8.28
CA HIS A 41 7.05 6.20 7.96
C HIS A 41 6.42 6.27 6.57
N GLY A 42 7.06 7.02 5.66
CA GLY A 42 6.54 7.23 4.33
C GLY A 42 5.54 8.37 4.28
N ASP A 43 5.05 8.65 3.09
CA ASP A 43 4.07 9.70 2.87
C ASP A 43 2.66 9.20 3.18
N PHE A 44 2.43 7.92 2.98
CA PHE A 44 1.16 7.25 3.30
C PHE A 44 1.43 5.92 3.98
N SER A 45 0.46 5.46 4.74
CA SER A 45 0.51 4.14 5.36
C SER A 45 -0.85 3.45 5.18
N SER A 46 -0.83 2.13 5.07
CA SER A 46 -2.05 1.34 4.99
C SER A 46 -1.93 0.13 5.90
N ASN A 47 -3.02 -0.22 6.58
CA ASN A 47 -3.08 -1.42 7.40
C ASN A 47 -3.75 -2.59 6.67
N ILE A 48 -3.78 -2.53 5.35
CA ILE A 48 -4.47 -3.56 4.56
C ILE A 48 -3.85 -4.95 4.76
N ALA A 49 -2.53 -5.02 4.93
CA ALA A 49 -1.88 -6.30 5.17
C ALA A 49 -2.33 -6.92 6.49
N LEU A 50 -2.49 -6.11 7.53
CA LEU A 50 -2.96 -6.59 8.82
C LEU A 50 -4.39 -7.10 8.73
N LYS A 51 -5.26 -6.35 8.07
CA LYS A 51 -6.66 -6.75 7.87
C LYS A 51 -6.76 -8.03 7.06
N LEU A 52 -6.02 -8.10 5.97
CA LEU A 52 -6.05 -9.27 5.08
C LEU A 52 -5.46 -10.50 5.77
N ALA A 53 -4.40 -10.32 6.55
CA ALA A 53 -3.79 -11.41 7.30
C ALA A 53 -4.78 -12.02 8.28
N GLY A 54 -5.57 -11.20 8.95
CA GLY A 54 -6.60 -11.66 9.85
C GLY A 54 -7.65 -12.50 9.12
N LYS A 55 -8.06 -12.04 7.94
CA LYS A 55 -9.05 -12.74 7.12
C LYS A 55 -8.50 -14.06 6.58
N LEU A 56 -7.26 -14.07 6.13
CA LEU A 56 -6.63 -15.26 5.57
C LEU A 56 -5.97 -16.17 6.60
N LYS A 57 -5.90 -15.73 7.84
CA LYS A 57 -5.23 -16.45 8.94
C LYS A 57 -3.77 -16.72 8.60
N ARG A 58 -3.08 -15.69 8.14
CA ARG A 58 -1.67 -15.74 7.76
C ARG A 58 -0.90 -14.63 8.47
N SER A 59 0.43 -14.73 8.43
CA SER A 59 1.29 -13.72 9.02
C SER A 59 1.15 -12.38 8.29
N PRO A 60 0.94 -11.27 9.03
CA PRO A 60 0.90 -9.94 8.38
C PRO A 60 2.17 -9.60 7.62
N LEU A 61 3.33 -10.01 8.12
CA LEU A 61 4.60 -9.78 7.42
C LEU A 61 4.61 -10.48 6.06
N MET A 62 4.20 -11.72 6.02
CA MET A 62 4.17 -12.48 4.76
C MET A 62 3.19 -11.86 3.76
N VAL A 63 2.01 -11.49 4.26
CA VAL A 63 0.99 -10.87 3.41
C VAL A 63 1.52 -9.53 2.86
N ALA A 64 2.13 -8.72 3.72
CA ALA A 64 2.68 -7.44 3.30
C ALA A 64 3.78 -7.61 2.25
N GLU A 65 4.69 -8.55 2.46
CA GLU A 65 5.76 -8.81 1.50
C GLU A 65 5.22 -9.25 0.15
N GLU A 66 4.20 -10.08 0.14
CA GLU A 66 3.57 -10.53 -1.10
C GLU A 66 2.92 -9.37 -1.84
N ILE A 67 2.26 -8.47 -1.11
CA ILE A 67 1.65 -7.27 -1.71
C ILE A 67 2.73 -6.36 -2.26
N ILE A 68 3.76 -6.07 -1.47
CA ILE A 68 4.85 -5.17 -1.87
C ILE A 68 5.54 -5.68 -3.13
N ASP A 69 5.80 -6.98 -3.21
CA ASP A 69 6.44 -7.58 -4.38
C ASP A 69 5.63 -7.37 -5.65
N ARG A 70 4.33 -7.26 -5.53
CA ARG A 70 3.44 -7.13 -6.68
C ARG A 70 3.11 -5.69 -7.06
N ILE A 71 3.54 -4.72 -6.24
CA ILE A 71 3.34 -3.32 -6.61
C ILE A 71 4.13 -2.99 -7.88
N GLY A 72 5.36 -3.46 -7.95
CA GLY A 72 6.20 -3.24 -9.12
C GLY A 72 6.71 -1.80 -9.23
N PRO A 73 7.51 -1.53 -10.26
CA PRO A 73 8.05 -0.19 -10.46
C PRO A 73 6.95 0.79 -10.84
N SER A 74 7.06 2.02 -10.34
CA SER A 74 6.11 3.07 -10.64
C SER A 74 6.78 4.42 -10.56
N GLU A 75 6.38 5.35 -11.44
CA GLU A 75 6.87 6.72 -11.39
C GLU A 75 6.38 7.46 -10.16
N ASP A 76 5.28 7.00 -9.58
CA ASP A 76 4.64 7.68 -8.46
C ASP A 76 5.17 7.23 -7.11
N LEU A 77 5.85 6.10 -7.06
CA LEU A 77 6.25 5.49 -5.80
C LEU A 77 7.75 5.19 -5.80
N ASP A 78 8.46 5.73 -4.80
CA ASP A 78 9.86 5.43 -4.62
C ASP A 78 10.03 4.00 -4.08
N ARG A 79 9.32 3.68 -3.01
CA ARG A 79 9.36 2.36 -2.41
C ARG A 79 8.18 2.13 -1.48
N ALA A 80 7.99 0.86 -1.12
CA ALA A 80 7.03 0.45 -0.11
C ALA A 80 7.73 -0.47 0.87
N GLU A 81 7.46 -0.32 2.16
CA GLU A 81 8.12 -1.09 3.21
C GLU A 81 7.11 -1.60 4.23
N PHE A 82 7.40 -2.77 4.79
CA PHE A 82 6.59 -3.31 5.88
C PHE A 82 6.94 -2.60 7.20
N ALA A 83 5.92 -2.31 8.00
CA ALA A 83 6.09 -1.82 9.36
C ALA A 83 5.16 -2.59 10.29
N LYS A 84 5.71 -3.01 11.43
CA LYS A 84 4.93 -3.75 12.43
C LYS A 84 3.77 -2.92 12.94
N PRO A 85 2.63 -3.52 13.27
CA PRO A 85 2.34 -4.96 13.24
C PRO A 85 1.85 -5.49 11.90
N GLY A 86 1.55 -4.66 10.94
CA GLY A 86 1.04 -5.09 9.64
C GLY A 86 0.71 -3.92 8.74
N PHE A 87 1.53 -2.87 8.80
CA PHE A 87 1.38 -1.70 7.95
C PHE A 87 2.29 -1.78 6.74
N ILE A 88 1.88 -1.16 5.67
CA ILE A 88 2.72 -0.93 4.51
C ILE A 88 2.93 0.58 4.44
N ASN A 89 4.19 1.00 4.55
CA ASN A 89 4.56 2.40 4.41
C ASN A 89 4.92 2.68 2.97
N LEU A 90 4.37 3.74 2.41
CA LEU A 90 4.47 4.06 1.00
C LEU A 90 5.16 5.41 0.84
N TYR A 91 6.29 5.39 0.13
CA TYR A 91 7.14 6.57 -0.06
C TYR A 91 6.97 7.08 -1.49
N LEU A 92 6.44 8.28 -1.63
CA LEU A 92 6.28 8.89 -2.94
C LEU A 92 7.64 9.20 -3.56
N SER A 93 7.71 9.21 -4.88
CA SER A 93 8.92 9.64 -5.54
C SER A 93 9.17 11.12 -5.22
N VAL A 94 10.44 11.53 -5.24
CA VAL A 94 10.81 12.90 -4.90
C VAL A 94 10.07 13.91 -5.77
N GLU A 95 9.98 13.63 -7.06
CA GLU A 95 9.32 14.51 -8.01
C GLU A 95 7.84 14.71 -7.67
N LYS A 96 7.16 13.64 -7.33
CA LYS A 96 5.73 13.72 -6.99
C LYS A 96 5.52 14.32 -5.62
N LYS A 97 6.43 14.04 -4.69
CA LYS A 97 6.36 14.55 -3.33
C LYS A 97 6.41 16.08 -3.30
N HIS A 98 7.30 16.65 -4.09
CA HIS A 98 7.49 18.10 -4.10
C HIS A 98 6.58 18.81 -5.06
N GLY A 99 5.90 18.09 -5.93
CA GLY A 99 5.00 18.68 -6.89
C GLY A 99 5.68 19.67 -7.82
N VAL A 100 6.95 19.51 -8.04
CA VAL A 100 7.79 20.52 -8.72
C VAL A 100 7.69 20.44 -10.23
N LEU A 101 7.27 19.46 -10.78
CA LEU A 101 7.41 19.29 -12.22
C LEU A 101 6.09 19.27 -12.95
#